data_316143cca2bddd7cc46c2d5f278583af
#
_entry.id   316143cca2bddd7cc46c2d5f278583af
#
_cell.length_a   1.000
_cell.length_b   1.000
_cell.length_c   1.000
_cell.angle_alpha   90.00
_cell.angle_beta   90.00
_cell.angle_gamma   90.00
#
_symmetry.space_group_name_H-M   'P 1'
#
loop_
_entity.id
_entity.type
_entity.pdbx_description
1 polymer ?
#
loop_
_entity_poly.entity_id
_entity_poly.type
_entity_poly.pdbx_seq_one_letter_code
_entity_poly.pdbx_strand_id
1 'polypeptide(L)'
;FPQGIMAQLARTAAAGQPGILSHVGLGTFIDPRVSGGKLNEVSQEDLIRVMNVDGKEWLYYPVVPLDVCLIRATTADTEGYASMEEEITYIDVLQLAQAVHNNGGTVILQVKRLVKAGTLHPKSVKIPGFLVDAIVVEEKQEQLYNGSDRFFSGDYIADDSAVTMLPLDQRKVVARRALMEVRPGYVGNVGVGIADGIGNVAREEGVQDAFTLTVETGPVGGATAQGIFFGATVNARAVMDMPAQFDFYDG
;
A
#
# COMPACT_ATOMS: atom_id res chain seq x y z
N PHE A 1 3.59 9.21 12.73
CA PHE A 1 2.18 8.77 12.65
C PHE A 1 2.13 7.29 12.35
N PRO A 2 1.08 6.56 12.79
CA PRO A 2 0.82 5.19 12.34
C PRO A 2 0.64 5.12 10.83
N GLN A 3 1.05 4.03 10.19
CA GLN A 3 1.06 3.91 8.73
C GLN A 3 -0.36 4.01 8.14
N GLY A 4 -1.35 3.37 8.76
CA GLY A 4 -2.75 3.48 8.32
C GLY A 4 -3.31 4.89 8.44
N ILE A 5 -2.91 5.62 9.48
CA ILE A 5 -3.24 7.06 9.62
C ILE A 5 -2.63 7.87 8.47
N MET A 6 -1.39 7.59 8.08
CA MET A 6 -0.75 8.30 6.97
C MET A 6 -1.49 8.08 5.64
N ALA A 7 -1.89 6.85 5.36
CA ALA A 7 -2.69 6.53 4.18
C ALA A 7 -4.04 7.28 4.17
N GLN A 8 -4.73 7.32 5.30
CA GLN A 8 -5.98 8.08 5.43
C GLN A 8 -5.77 9.60 5.34
N LEU A 9 -4.65 10.12 5.86
CA LEU A 9 -4.34 11.56 5.78
C LEU A 9 -4.13 12.05 4.35
N ALA A 10 -3.57 11.23 3.45
CA ALA A 10 -3.46 11.59 2.04
C ALA A 10 -4.85 11.86 1.42
N ARG A 11 -5.83 11.00 1.70
CA ARG A 11 -7.22 11.18 1.26
C ARG A 11 -7.88 12.39 1.93
N THR A 12 -7.63 12.59 3.22
CA THR A 12 -8.14 13.71 4.01
C THR A 12 -7.62 15.04 3.47
N ALA A 13 -6.32 15.10 3.15
CA ALA A 13 -5.69 16.25 2.51
C ALA A 13 -6.27 16.52 1.13
N ALA A 14 -6.45 15.49 0.30
CA ALA A 14 -7.10 15.59 -1.01
C ALA A 14 -8.52 16.17 -0.92
N ALA A 15 -9.26 15.84 0.15
CA ALA A 15 -10.59 16.35 0.41
C ALA A 15 -10.61 17.75 1.06
N GLY A 16 -9.46 18.39 1.30
CA GLY A 16 -9.35 19.71 1.94
C GLY A 16 -9.79 19.70 3.41
N GLN A 17 -9.76 18.57 4.08
CA GLN A 17 -10.12 18.46 5.49
C GLN A 17 -8.89 18.73 6.38
N PRO A 18 -9.09 19.23 7.62
CA PRO A 18 -7.99 19.65 8.47
C PRO A 18 -7.23 18.50 9.14
N GLY A 19 -7.80 17.31 9.17
CA GLY A 19 -7.23 16.13 9.83
C GLY A 19 -8.28 15.05 10.06
N ILE A 20 -7.87 13.97 10.74
CA ILE A 20 -8.74 12.83 11.07
C ILE A 20 -8.77 12.57 12.58
N LEU A 21 -9.87 11.98 13.02
CA LEU A 21 -10.02 11.43 14.37
C LEU A 21 -9.90 9.91 14.28
N SER A 22 -9.08 9.31 15.13
CA SER A 22 -8.93 7.86 15.23
C SER A 22 -8.64 7.41 16.64
N HIS A 23 -9.01 6.19 16.98
CA HIS A 23 -8.60 5.53 18.22
C HIS A 23 -7.20 4.89 18.11
N VAL A 24 -6.70 4.72 16.88
CA VAL A 24 -5.37 4.16 16.64
C VAL A 24 -4.32 5.01 17.34
N GLY A 25 -3.50 4.39 18.17
CA GLY A 25 -2.45 5.04 18.92
C GLY A 25 -2.80 5.46 20.34
N LEU A 26 -4.08 5.45 20.76
CA LEU A 26 -4.45 5.75 22.16
C LEU A 26 -3.73 4.83 23.14
N GLY A 27 -3.10 5.44 24.17
CA GLY A 27 -2.35 4.73 25.21
C GLY A 27 -1.01 4.13 24.75
N THR A 28 -0.61 4.31 23.49
CA THR A 28 0.70 3.90 22.96
C THR A 28 1.69 5.07 22.97
N PHE A 29 2.91 4.83 22.47
CA PHE A 29 3.92 5.90 22.32
C PHE A 29 3.47 7.04 21.37
N ILE A 30 2.45 6.82 20.55
CA ILE A 30 1.85 7.85 19.69
C ILE A 30 1.00 8.83 20.49
N ASP A 31 0.38 8.38 21.57
CA ASP A 31 -0.44 9.21 22.43
C ASP A 31 0.40 10.37 23.02
N PRO A 32 -0.03 11.64 22.87
CA PRO A 32 0.73 12.79 23.38
C PRO A 32 0.94 12.76 24.91
N ARG A 33 0.11 12.02 25.64
CA ARG A 33 0.28 11.82 27.09
C ARG A 33 1.43 10.85 27.41
N VAL A 34 1.91 10.08 26.44
CA VAL A 34 3.07 9.18 26.58
C VAL A 34 4.31 9.81 25.96
N SER A 35 4.38 9.93 24.62
CA SER A 35 5.48 10.61 23.93
C SER A 35 5.07 11.33 22.64
N GLY A 36 3.82 11.22 22.22
CA GLY A 36 3.32 11.91 21.02
C GLY A 36 3.98 11.50 19.72
N GLY A 37 4.55 10.28 19.64
CA GLY A 37 5.28 9.79 18.48
C GLY A 37 6.63 10.44 18.26
N LYS A 38 7.18 11.15 19.23
CA LYS A 38 8.50 11.79 19.18
C LYS A 38 9.59 10.75 19.37
N LEU A 39 10.26 10.36 18.30
CA LEU A 39 11.25 9.28 18.31
C LEU A 39 12.70 9.76 18.36
N ASN A 40 12.93 11.08 18.34
CA ASN A 40 14.26 11.67 18.37
C ASN A 40 14.20 13.09 18.96
N GLU A 41 15.37 13.65 19.26
CA GLU A 41 15.51 14.98 19.90
C GLU A 41 15.08 16.15 18.99
N VAL A 42 15.01 15.94 17.67
CA VAL A 42 14.60 16.97 16.71
C VAL A 42 13.07 17.13 16.69
N SER A 43 12.34 16.07 17.01
CA SER A 43 10.88 16.08 17.02
C SER A 43 10.32 16.72 18.29
N GLN A 44 10.21 18.05 18.32
CA GLN A 44 9.79 18.81 19.49
C GLN A 44 8.29 19.17 19.50
N GLU A 45 7.68 19.29 18.33
CA GLU A 45 6.27 19.73 18.22
C GLU A 45 5.28 18.65 18.62
N ASP A 46 4.19 19.06 19.27
CA ASP A 46 3.04 18.23 19.56
C ASP A 46 2.05 18.29 18.40
N LEU A 47 2.25 17.39 17.42
CA LEU A 47 1.39 17.32 16.23
C LEU A 47 0.03 16.69 16.55
N ILE A 48 0.01 15.68 17.41
CA ILE A 48 -1.16 14.88 17.74
C ILE A 48 -1.84 15.45 18.98
N ARG A 49 -3.18 15.46 18.98
CA ARG A 49 -3.96 15.99 20.12
C ARG A 49 -5.01 14.99 20.57
N VAL A 50 -5.22 14.88 21.88
CA VAL A 50 -6.38 14.16 22.43
C VAL A 50 -7.60 15.06 22.32
N MET A 51 -8.68 14.51 21.77
CA MET A 51 -9.97 15.19 21.67
C MET A 51 -11.07 14.32 22.27
N ASN A 52 -12.02 14.96 22.94
CA ASN A 52 -13.24 14.27 23.39
C ASN A 52 -14.38 14.60 22.43
N VAL A 53 -14.95 13.57 21.83
CA VAL A 53 -16.10 13.69 20.94
C VAL A 53 -17.16 12.70 21.44
N ASP A 54 -18.34 13.21 21.77
CA ASP A 54 -19.46 12.42 22.29
C ASP A 54 -19.10 11.55 23.49
N GLY A 55 -18.27 12.10 24.41
CA GLY A 55 -17.86 11.42 25.63
C GLY A 55 -16.78 10.35 25.44
N LYS A 56 -16.23 10.21 24.24
CA LYS A 56 -15.14 9.29 23.94
C LYS A 56 -13.86 10.02 23.58
N GLU A 57 -12.73 9.49 24.02
CA GLU A 57 -11.42 10.02 23.64
C GLU A 57 -11.01 9.54 22.25
N TRP A 58 -10.44 10.48 21.49
CA TRP A 58 -9.89 10.28 20.15
C TRP A 58 -8.53 10.94 20.07
N LEU A 59 -7.67 10.43 19.20
CA LEU A 59 -6.50 11.16 18.73
C LEU A 59 -6.88 11.91 17.45
N TYR A 60 -6.57 13.19 17.42
CA TYR A 60 -6.65 14.01 16.23
C TYR A 60 -5.30 14.09 15.56
N TYR A 61 -5.26 13.66 14.30
CA TYR A 61 -4.08 13.71 13.45
C TYR A 61 -4.27 14.82 12.42
N PRO A 62 -3.51 15.92 12.48
CA PRO A 62 -3.62 17.00 11.51
C PRO A 62 -3.09 16.58 10.15
N VAL A 63 -3.65 17.13 9.09
CA VAL A 63 -3.06 17.06 7.75
C VAL A 63 -1.72 17.79 7.76
N VAL A 64 -0.71 17.18 7.15
CA VAL A 64 0.56 17.81 6.85
C VAL A 64 0.52 18.25 5.40
N PRO A 65 0.79 19.53 5.09
CA PRO A 65 0.85 20.00 3.71
C PRO A 65 1.89 19.23 2.90
N LEU A 66 1.51 18.85 1.68
CA LEU A 66 2.39 18.14 0.75
C LEU A 66 2.68 19.03 -0.45
N ASP A 67 3.96 19.34 -0.68
CA ASP A 67 4.39 20.28 -1.72
C ASP A 67 4.79 19.57 -3.02
N VAL A 68 5.27 18.34 -2.94
CA VAL A 68 5.71 17.55 -4.10
C VAL A 68 5.34 16.11 -3.90
N CYS A 69 4.86 15.45 -4.95
CA CYS A 69 4.80 13.99 -5.00
C CYS A 69 5.49 13.44 -6.25
N LEU A 70 6.14 12.30 -6.05
CA LEU A 70 6.77 11.51 -7.10
C LEU A 70 5.95 10.22 -7.24
N ILE A 71 5.31 10.04 -8.37
CA ILE A 71 4.47 8.88 -8.63
C ILE A 71 5.07 8.08 -9.77
N ARG A 72 5.08 6.76 -9.63
CA ARG A 72 5.39 5.84 -10.71
C ARG A 72 4.10 5.25 -11.26
N ALA A 73 3.98 5.24 -12.58
CA ALA A 73 2.93 4.54 -13.33
C ALA A 73 3.56 3.81 -14.52
N THR A 74 2.77 3.14 -15.32
CA THR A 74 3.29 2.35 -16.45
C THR A 74 3.28 3.14 -17.74
N THR A 75 2.11 3.62 -18.15
CA THR A 75 1.91 4.35 -19.40
C THR A 75 1.22 5.66 -19.12
N ALA A 76 1.75 6.76 -19.65
CA ALA A 76 1.03 8.04 -19.68
C ALA A 76 0.76 8.44 -21.13
N ASP A 77 -0.30 9.22 -21.33
CA ASP A 77 -0.46 9.95 -22.58
C ASP A 77 0.16 11.35 -22.50
N THR A 78 0.23 12.04 -23.63
CA THR A 78 0.84 13.38 -23.71
C THR A 78 0.06 14.47 -22.96
N GLU A 79 -1.12 14.18 -22.44
CA GLU A 79 -1.91 15.06 -21.57
C GLU A 79 -1.82 14.69 -20.10
N GLY A 80 -0.99 13.66 -19.75
CA GLY A 80 -0.72 13.28 -18.37
C GLY A 80 -1.67 12.22 -17.80
N TYR A 81 -2.66 11.74 -18.54
CA TYR A 81 -3.48 10.63 -18.10
C TYR A 81 -2.66 9.37 -18.04
N ALA A 82 -2.68 8.65 -16.92
CA ALA A 82 -1.79 7.51 -16.71
C ALA A 82 -2.50 6.25 -16.24
N SER A 83 -2.00 5.12 -16.72
CA SER A 83 -2.42 3.76 -16.33
C SER A 83 -1.28 3.03 -15.64
N MET A 84 -1.63 1.99 -14.87
CA MET A 84 -0.71 1.28 -13.98
C MET A 84 -0.73 -0.24 -14.24
N GLU A 85 -0.81 -0.63 -15.49
CA GLU A 85 -1.00 -2.03 -15.90
C GLU A 85 0.17 -2.95 -15.56
N GLU A 86 1.39 -2.43 -15.46
CA GLU A 86 2.57 -3.20 -15.04
C GLU A 86 2.97 -2.92 -13.58
N GLU A 87 2.31 -2.00 -12.90
CA GLU A 87 2.56 -1.76 -11.48
C GLU A 87 1.92 -2.86 -10.64
N ILE A 88 2.59 -3.23 -9.54
CA ILE A 88 2.15 -4.31 -8.66
C ILE A 88 0.85 -3.93 -7.96
N THR A 89 0.74 -2.68 -7.53
CA THR A 89 -0.37 -2.16 -6.74
C THR A 89 -0.62 -0.69 -7.06
N TYR A 90 -1.77 -0.19 -6.69
CA TYR A 90 -2.15 1.21 -6.86
C TYR A 90 -1.78 2.07 -5.65
N ILE A 91 -1.81 1.50 -4.46
CA ILE A 91 -1.59 2.17 -3.18
C ILE A 91 -2.40 3.47 -3.11
N ASP A 92 -1.79 4.57 -2.67
CA ASP A 92 -2.40 5.88 -2.47
C ASP A 92 -1.99 6.93 -3.52
N VAL A 93 -1.59 6.48 -4.72
CA VAL A 93 -1.05 7.40 -5.76
C VAL A 93 -2.04 8.47 -6.18
N LEU A 94 -3.33 8.12 -6.35
CA LEU A 94 -4.35 9.10 -6.73
C LEU A 94 -4.58 10.13 -5.62
N GLN A 95 -4.68 9.67 -4.38
CA GLN A 95 -4.90 10.54 -3.22
C GLN A 95 -3.72 11.47 -2.97
N LEU A 96 -2.49 10.99 -3.15
CA LEU A 96 -1.28 11.81 -3.07
C LEU A 96 -1.24 12.86 -4.17
N ALA A 97 -1.53 12.49 -5.44
CA ALA A 97 -1.61 13.44 -6.52
C ALA A 97 -2.65 14.54 -6.24
N GLN A 98 -3.84 14.17 -5.79
CA GLN A 98 -4.90 15.11 -5.43
C GLN A 98 -4.50 16.01 -4.26
N ALA A 99 -3.89 15.46 -3.21
CA ALA A 99 -3.48 16.21 -2.03
C ALA A 99 -2.43 17.27 -2.39
N VAL A 100 -1.41 16.89 -3.17
CA VAL A 100 -0.35 17.81 -3.61
C VAL A 100 -0.90 18.86 -4.56
N HIS A 101 -1.68 18.47 -5.56
CA HIS A 101 -2.30 19.39 -6.51
C HIS A 101 -3.19 20.42 -5.79
N ASN A 102 -4.05 19.99 -4.87
CA ASN A 102 -4.95 20.86 -4.12
C ASN A 102 -4.20 21.79 -3.15
N ASN A 103 -3.01 21.43 -2.72
CA ASN A 103 -2.12 22.28 -1.93
C ASN A 103 -1.30 23.28 -2.78
N GLY A 104 -1.46 23.27 -4.11
CA GLY A 104 -0.66 24.09 -5.04
C GLY A 104 0.77 23.59 -5.24
N GLY A 105 1.03 22.34 -4.91
CA GLY A 105 2.32 21.67 -5.08
C GLY A 105 2.54 21.11 -6.48
N THR A 106 3.60 20.32 -6.64
CA THR A 106 4.03 19.75 -7.93
C THR A 106 3.89 18.25 -7.97
N VAL A 107 3.16 17.73 -8.95
CA VAL A 107 2.97 16.29 -9.20
C VAL A 107 3.88 15.86 -10.35
N ILE A 108 4.86 15.02 -10.05
CA ILE A 108 5.81 14.47 -11.03
C ILE A 108 5.50 13.00 -11.23
N LEU A 109 5.22 12.62 -12.47
CA LEU A 109 4.89 11.27 -12.86
C LEU A 109 6.04 10.63 -13.64
N GLN A 110 6.59 9.53 -13.13
CA GLN A 110 7.52 8.69 -13.87
C GLN A 110 6.76 7.57 -14.55
N VAL A 111 7.00 7.34 -15.84
CA VAL A 111 6.36 6.28 -16.63
C VAL A 111 7.36 5.53 -17.50
N LYS A 112 7.03 4.30 -17.82
CA LYS A 112 7.80 3.49 -18.75
C LYS A 112 7.56 3.90 -20.20
N ARG A 113 6.35 4.35 -20.53
CA ARG A 113 5.92 4.68 -21.89
C ARG A 113 5.11 5.97 -21.93
N LEU A 114 5.35 6.74 -23.00
CA LEU A 114 4.51 7.88 -23.36
C LEU A 114 3.76 7.57 -24.66
N VAL A 115 2.45 7.75 -24.67
CA VAL A 115 1.59 7.50 -25.83
C VAL A 115 0.83 8.76 -26.25
N LYS A 116 0.19 8.72 -27.41
CA LYS A 116 -0.62 9.85 -27.89
C LYS A 116 -1.85 10.06 -27.00
N ALA A 117 -2.21 11.33 -26.78
CA ALA A 117 -3.40 11.72 -26.03
C ALA A 117 -4.67 10.98 -26.51
N GLY A 118 -5.46 10.53 -25.54
CA GLY A 118 -6.74 9.85 -25.78
C GLY A 118 -6.65 8.40 -26.27
N THR A 119 -5.48 7.76 -26.18
CA THR A 119 -5.33 6.36 -26.59
C THR A 119 -5.48 5.36 -25.44
N LEU A 120 -5.42 5.82 -24.19
CA LEU A 120 -5.65 4.96 -23.03
C LEU A 120 -7.14 4.64 -22.89
N HIS A 121 -7.43 3.42 -22.45
CA HIS A 121 -8.80 3.05 -22.12
C HIS A 121 -9.24 3.82 -20.87
N PRO A 122 -10.36 4.57 -20.87
CA PRO A 122 -10.71 5.47 -19.76
C PRO A 122 -10.80 4.79 -18.39
N LYS A 123 -11.25 3.54 -18.33
CA LYS A 123 -11.34 2.78 -17.08
C LYS A 123 -9.99 2.26 -16.56
N SER A 124 -8.94 2.24 -17.38
CA SER A 124 -7.59 1.88 -16.94
C SER A 124 -6.79 3.07 -16.42
N VAL A 125 -7.25 4.29 -16.67
CA VAL A 125 -6.62 5.50 -16.13
C VAL A 125 -6.79 5.54 -14.62
N LYS A 126 -5.66 5.63 -13.92
CA LYS A 126 -5.61 5.72 -12.46
C LYS A 126 -5.27 7.13 -11.99
N ILE A 127 -4.54 7.88 -12.79
CA ILE A 127 -4.14 9.26 -12.50
C ILE A 127 -4.64 10.16 -13.62
N PRO A 128 -5.62 11.05 -13.34
CA PRO A 128 -6.10 12.03 -14.32
C PRO A 128 -5.02 13.05 -14.68
N GLY A 129 -4.90 13.40 -15.97
CA GLY A 129 -3.85 14.25 -16.49
C GLY A 129 -3.84 15.67 -15.90
N PHE A 130 -4.99 16.21 -15.55
CA PHE A 130 -5.09 17.54 -14.93
C PHE A 130 -4.43 17.64 -13.53
N LEU A 131 -4.07 16.51 -12.92
CA LEU A 131 -3.32 16.48 -11.65
C LEU A 131 -1.80 16.49 -11.88
N VAL A 132 -1.32 16.27 -13.10
CA VAL A 132 0.10 16.00 -13.41
C VAL A 132 0.77 17.26 -13.96
N ASP A 133 1.87 17.70 -13.34
CA ASP A 133 2.63 18.88 -13.78
C ASP A 133 3.81 18.49 -14.66
N ALA A 134 4.41 17.32 -14.44
CA ALA A 134 5.57 16.86 -15.22
C ALA A 134 5.57 15.34 -15.41
N ILE A 135 6.04 14.91 -16.58
CA ILE A 135 6.21 13.50 -16.92
C ILE A 135 7.69 13.21 -17.18
N VAL A 136 8.20 12.18 -16.52
CA VAL A 136 9.53 11.62 -16.76
C VAL A 136 9.37 10.25 -17.39
N VAL A 137 9.98 10.03 -18.55
CA VAL A 137 9.94 8.73 -19.22
C VAL A 137 11.22 7.96 -18.89
N GLU A 138 11.07 6.79 -18.28
CA GLU A 138 12.15 5.84 -18.00
C GLU A 138 11.76 4.47 -18.51
N GLU A 139 12.17 4.16 -19.74
CA GLU A 139 11.80 2.91 -20.42
C GLU A 139 12.25 1.64 -19.70
N LYS A 140 13.29 1.77 -18.86
CA LYS A 140 13.89 0.67 -18.10
C LYS A 140 13.43 0.65 -16.64
N GLN A 141 12.38 1.41 -16.29
CA GLN A 141 11.89 1.37 -14.91
C GLN A 141 11.52 -0.06 -14.50
N GLU A 142 11.85 -0.39 -13.27
CA GLU A 142 11.58 -1.69 -12.66
C GLU A 142 10.56 -1.55 -11.54
N GLN A 143 9.72 -2.55 -11.36
CA GLN A 143 8.68 -2.52 -10.32
C GLN A 143 9.26 -2.67 -8.93
N LEU A 144 10.32 -3.46 -8.79
CA LEU A 144 11.01 -3.77 -7.56
C LEU A 144 12.53 -3.70 -7.76
N TYR A 145 13.29 -3.81 -6.70
CA TYR A 145 14.75 -3.64 -6.68
C TYR A 145 15.51 -4.54 -7.67
N ASN A 146 14.94 -5.64 -8.11
CA ASN A 146 15.59 -6.65 -8.95
C ASN A 146 14.84 -6.94 -10.26
N GLY A 147 14.04 -6.01 -10.75
CA GLY A 147 13.30 -6.17 -11.98
C GLY A 147 11.80 -6.30 -11.79
N SER A 148 11.10 -6.52 -12.88
CA SER A 148 9.65 -6.63 -12.88
C SER A 148 9.24 -7.98 -13.46
N ASP A 149 8.50 -8.73 -12.65
CA ASP A 149 7.87 -9.97 -13.07
C ASP A 149 6.38 -9.76 -13.32
N ARG A 150 5.96 -10.04 -14.54
CA ARG A 150 4.60 -9.76 -15.01
C ARG A 150 3.51 -10.55 -14.30
N PHE A 151 3.85 -11.61 -13.58
CA PHE A 151 2.90 -12.31 -12.75
C PHE A 151 2.57 -11.54 -11.44
N PHE A 152 3.38 -10.57 -11.04
CA PHE A 152 3.05 -9.68 -9.92
C PHE A 152 2.02 -8.61 -10.31
N SER A 153 2.04 -8.15 -11.57
CA SER A 153 1.03 -7.22 -12.09
C SER A 153 -0.25 -7.91 -12.57
N GLY A 154 -0.26 -9.25 -12.61
CA GLY A 154 -1.41 -10.03 -13.06
C GLY A 154 -1.54 -10.19 -14.57
N ASP A 155 -0.51 -9.87 -15.34
CA ASP A 155 -0.51 -10.03 -16.80
C ASP A 155 -0.61 -11.49 -17.24
N TYR A 156 -0.10 -12.40 -16.41
CA TYR A 156 -0.24 -13.84 -16.58
C TYR A 156 -0.24 -14.56 -15.23
N ILE A 157 -0.76 -15.76 -15.22
CA ILE A 157 -0.75 -16.62 -14.04
C ILE A 157 0.56 -17.39 -14.01
N ALA A 158 1.31 -17.25 -12.93
CA ALA A 158 2.50 -18.04 -12.66
C ALA A 158 2.11 -19.47 -12.28
N ASP A 159 2.96 -20.41 -12.65
CA ASP A 159 2.82 -21.79 -12.19
C ASP A 159 3.23 -21.93 -10.72
N ASP A 160 3.06 -23.14 -10.19
CA ASP A 160 3.34 -23.43 -8.78
C ASP A 160 4.81 -23.26 -8.39
N SER A 161 5.73 -23.30 -9.35
CA SER A 161 7.17 -23.15 -9.11
C SER A 161 7.58 -21.71 -8.75
N ALA A 162 6.74 -20.73 -9.06
CA ALA A 162 6.97 -19.33 -8.69
C ALA A 162 6.91 -19.07 -7.18
N VAL A 163 6.35 -20.01 -6.41
CA VAL A 163 6.29 -19.93 -4.95
C VAL A 163 7.34 -20.86 -4.34
N THR A 164 8.38 -20.28 -3.77
CA THR A 164 9.49 -21.03 -3.20
C THR A 164 9.07 -21.75 -1.91
N MET A 165 9.42 -23.03 -1.80
CA MET A 165 9.27 -23.77 -0.55
C MET A 165 10.26 -23.25 0.50
N LEU A 166 9.80 -23.08 1.73
CA LEU A 166 10.65 -22.64 2.83
C LEU A 166 11.59 -23.77 3.29
N PRO A 167 12.88 -23.46 3.56
CA PRO A 167 13.74 -24.40 4.24
C PRO A 167 13.20 -24.70 5.65
N LEU A 168 13.50 -25.89 6.17
CA LEU A 168 13.09 -26.25 7.53
C LEU A 168 14.00 -25.53 8.53
N ASP A 169 13.60 -24.35 8.92
CA ASP A 169 14.26 -23.49 9.91
C ASP A 169 13.24 -22.95 10.92
N GLN A 170 13.68 -22.04 11.79
CA GLN A 170 12.82 -21.42 12.80
C GLN A 170 11.63 -20.65 12.17
N ARG A 171 11.83 -19.99 11.03
CA ARG A 171 10.77 -19.24 10.33
C ARG A 171 9.66 -20.18 9.88
N LYS A 172 10.03 -21.30 9.26
CA LYS A 172 9.06 -22.33 8.83
C LYS A 172 8.28 -22.91 9.99
N VAL A 173 8.94 -23.18 11.12
CA VAL A 173 8.27 -23.68 12.32
C VAL A 173 7.26 -22.69 12.85
N VAL A 174 7.62 -21.41 12.92
CA VAL A 174 6.70 -20.33 13.35
C VAL A 174 5.53 -20.19 12.37
N ALA A 175 5.79 -20.18 11.06
CA ALA A 175 4.75 -20.10 10.05
C ALA A 175 3.77 -21.29 10.12
N ARG A 176 4.28 -22.50 10.31
CA ARG A 176 3.44 -23.70 10.53
C ARG A 176 2.60 -23.60 11.78
N ARG A 177 3.19 -23.13 12.87
CA ARG A 177 2.42 -22.95 14.12
C ARG A 177 1.33 -21.89 13.95
N ALA A 178 1.62 -20.80 13.27
CA ALA A 178 0.64 -19.77 12.99
C ALA A 178 -0.49 -20.28 12.07
N LEU A 179 -0.16 -21.09 11.06
CA LEU A 179 -1.16 -21.69 10.16
C LEU A 179 -2.17 -22.57 10.90
N MET A 180 -1.78 -23.20 11.99
CA MET A 180 -2.71 -24.02 12.82
C MET A 180 -3.82 -23.19 13.48
N GLU A 181 -3.66 -21.88 13.60
CA GLU A 181 -4.72 -20.97 14.12
C GLU A 181 -5.68 -20.50 13.02
N VAL A 182 -5.29 -20.67 11.75
CA VAL A 182 -6.11 -20.25 10.60
C VAL A 182 -7.22 -21.26 10.36
N ARG A 183 -8.45 -20.77 10.25
CA ARG A 183 -9.62 -21.61 9.98
C ARG A 183 -10.13 -21.39 8.55
N PRO A 184 -10.82 -22.36 7.96
CA PRO A 184 -11.47 -22.19 6.67
C PRO A 184 -12.36 -20.95 6.64
N GLY A 185 -12.26 -20.17 5.56
CA GLY A 185 -13.01 -18.94 5.36
C GLY A 185 -12.42 -17.70 6.01
N TYR A 186 -11.31 -17.79 6.74
CA TYR A 186 -10.64 -16.61 7.28
C TYR A 186 -10.05 -15.74 6.16
N VAL A 187 -10.01 -14.44 6.45
CA VAL A 187 -9.22 -13.47 5.69
C VAL A 187 -8.09 -13.02 6.61
N GLY A 188 -6.86 -13.22 6.18
CA GLY A 188 -5.65 -12.90 6.95
C GLY A 188 -4.82 -11.85 6.24
N ASN A 189 -4.52 -10.75 6.93
CA ASN A 189 -3.51 -9.80 6.47
C ASN A 189 -2.15 -10.22 7.02
N VAL A 190 -1.15 -10.31 6.15
CA VAL A 190 0.22 -10.70 6.53
C VAL A 190 1.17 -9.51 6.41
N GLY A 191 2.02 -9.38 7.42
CA GLY A 191 3.10 -8.40 7.45
C GLY A 191 4.44 -8.99 7.01
N VAL A 192 5.42 -8.11 6.77
CA VAL A 192 6.78 -8.47 6.37
C VAL A 192 7.50 -9.27 7.47
N GLY A 193 8.31 -10.21 7.09
CA GLY A 193 9.18 -10.96 8.00
C GLY A 193 8.72 -12.40 8.21
N ILE A 194 8.53 -12.84 9.46
CA ILE A 194 8.16 -14.23 9.75
C ILE A 194 6.74 -14.55 9.27
N ALA A 195 5.83 -13.59 9.33
CA ALA A 195 4.43 -13.76 8.99
C ALA A 195 4.22 -14.07 7.50
N ASP A 196 5.07 -13.56 6.61
CA ASP A 196 4.96 -13.78 5.17
C ASP A 196 5.10 -15.28 4.77
N GLY A 197 5.72 -16.09 5.63
CA GLY A 197 5.87 -17.51 5.43
C GLY A 197 4.60 -18.34 5.50
N ILE A 198 3.49 -17.79 6.03
CA ILE A 198 2.22 -18.54 6.16
C ILE A 198 1.71 -18.98 4.79
N GLY A 199 1.77 -18.13 3.78
CA GLY A 199 1.34 -18.45 2.42
C GLY A 199 2.10 -19.62 1.81
N ASN A 200 3.42 -19.67 2.00
CA ASN A 200 4.28 -20.74 1.50
C ASN A 200 3.95 -22.07 2.19
N VAL A 201 3.83 -22.04 3.51
CA VAL A 201 3.50 -23.25 4.30
C VAL A 201 2.09 -23.75 3.96
N ALA A 202 1.12 -22.87 3.81
CA ALA A 202 -0.24 -23.24 3.42
C ALA A 202 -0.25 -23.98 2.07
N ARG A 203 0.58 -23.53 1.13
CA ARG A 203 0.73 -24.18 -0.17
C ARG A 203 1.45 -25.54 -0.05
N GLU A 204 2.54 -25.61 0.72
CA GLU A 204 3.24 -26.86 0.97
C GLU A 204 2.34 -27.94 1.58
N GLU A 205 1.37 -27.53 2.40
CA GLU A 205 0.43 -28.41 3.08
C GLU A 205 -0.90 -28.60 2.29
N GLY A 206 -1.05 -27.95 1.13
CA GLY A 206 -2.21 -28.09 0.26
C GLY A 206 -3.49 -27.45 0.82
N VAL A 207 -3.37 -26.45 1.69
CA VAL A 207 -4.51 -25.77 2.34
C VAL A 207 -4.63 -24.29 1.96
N GLN A 208 -3.90 -23.83 0.94
CA GLN A 208 -3.89 -22.43 0.51
C GLN A 208 -5.28 -21.89 0.11
N ASP A 209 -6.19 -22.76 -0.34
CA ASP A 209 -7.54 -22.38 -0.75
C ASP A 209 -8.55 -22.36 0.39
N ALA A 210 -8.14 -22.77 1.58
CA ALA A 210 -9.03 -22.79 2.75
C ALA A 210 -9.31 -21.39 3.31
N PHE A 211 -8.44 -20.41 3.03
CA PHE A 211 -8.54 -19.03 3.52
C PHE A 211 -8.01 -18.05 2.47
N THR A 212 -8.21 -16.76 2.69
CA THR A 212 -7.77 -15.71 1.78
C THR A 212 -6.64 -14.91 2.44
N LEU A 213 -5.47 -14.85 1.81
CA LEU A 213 -4.41 -13.94 2.21
C LEU A 213 -4.61 -12.56 1.58
N THR A 214 -4.25 -11.55 2.32
CA THR A 214 -4.17 -10.16 1.85
C THR A 214 -2.85 -9.55 2.29
N VAL A 215 -2.40 -8.55 1.56
CA VAL A 215 -1.23 -7.75 1.90
C VAL A 215 -1.65 -6.28 1.99
N GLU A 216 -1.05 -5.54 2.91
CA GLU A 216 -1.39 -4.13 3.16
C GLU A 216 -1.30 -3.24 1.91
N THR A 217 -0.51 -3.61 0.92
CA THR A 217 -0.35 -2.88 -0.34
C THR A 217 -1.54 -3.00 -1.30
N GLY A 218 -2.50 -3.89 -1.01
CA GLY A 218 -3.75 -4.02 -1.74
C GLY A 218 -4.05 -5.36 -2.39
N PRO A 219 -3.11 -6.29 -2.61
CA PRO A 219 -3.41 -7.61 -3.18
C PRO A 219 -4.31 -8.44 -2.27
N VAL A 220 -5.25 -9.16 -2.90
CA VAL A 220 -6.18 -10.09 -2.27
C VAL A 220 -6.08 -11.45 -2.93
N GLY A 221 -5.86 -12.49 -2.14
CA GLY A 221 -5.64 -13.85 -2.61
C GLY A 221 -4.26 -14.08 -3.20
N GLY A 222 -4.01 -15.27 -3.74
CA GLY A 222 -2.70 -15.67 -4.24
C GLY A 222 -1.68 -15.96 -3.17
N ALA A 223 -0.41 -15.96 -3.52
CA ALA A 223 0.71 -16.22 -2.63
C ALA A 223 1.58 -14.96 -2.47
N THR A 224 1.82 -14.54 -1.24
CA THR A 224 2.67 -13.38 -0.93
C THR A 224 4.12 -13.63 -1.35
N ALA A 225 4.72 -12.64 -2.00
CA ALA A 225 6.14 -12.65 -2.28
C ALA A 225 6.95 -12.40 -0.99
N GLN A 226 8.19 -12.88 -0.97
CA GLN A 226 9.02 -12.84 0.23
C GLN A 226 10.22 -11.91 0.09
N GLY A 227 10.78 -11.53 1.25
CA GLY A 227 11.99 -10.72 1.32
C GLY A 227 11.78 -9.35 0.68
N ILE A 228 12.67 -8.96 -0.22
CA ILE A 228 12.62 -7.65 -0.91
C ILE A 228 11.41 -7.49 -1.86
N PHE A 229 10.73 -8.57 -2.20
CA PHE A 229 9.53 -8.56 -3.03
C PHE A 229 8.24 -8.50 -2.19
N PHE A 230 8.34 -8.43 -0.87
CA PHE A 230 7.19 -8.29 0.00
C PHE A 230 6.36 -7.05 -0.41
N GLY A 231 5.05 -7.18 -0.40
CA GLY A 231 4.13 -6.19 -0.97
C GLY A 231 3.56 -6.61 -2.32
N ALA A 232 4.24 -7.51 -3.04
CA ALA A 232 3.73 -8.18 -4.22
C ALA A 232 3.06 -9.51 -3.87
N THR A 233 2.17 -9.97 -4.74
CA THR A 233 1.48 -11.25 -4.59
C THR A 233 1.41 -11.96 -5.94
N VAL A 234 1.88 -13.19 -5.97
CA VAL A 234 1.79 -14.06 -7.15
C VAL A 234 0.36 -14.56 -7.26
N ASN A 235 -0.24 -14.43 -8.44
CA ASN A 235 -1.61 -14.87 -8.73
C ASN A 235 -2.66 -14.24 -7.82
N ALA A 236 -2.54 -12.95 -7.51
CA ALA A 236 -3.58 -12.22 -6.81
C ALA A 236 -4.91 -12.32 -7.55
N ARG A 237 -6.01 -12.49 -6.83
CA ARG A 237 -7.36 -12.52 -7.41
C ARG A 237 -7.94 -11.12 -7.62
N ALA A 238 -7.46 -10.14 -6.84
CA ALA A 238 -7.78 -8.73 -6.97
C ALA A 238 -6.64 -7.87 -6.43
N VAL A 239 -6.55 -6.64 -6.92
CA VAL A 239 -5.72 -5.59 -6.34
C VAL A 239 -6.65 -4.43 -6.00
N MET A 240 -6.67 -4.01 -4.75
CA MET A 240 -7.51 -2.93 -4.27
C MET A 240 -6.99 -1.59 -4.79
N ASP A 241 -7.88 -0.81 -5.38
CA ASP A 241 -7.61 0.52 -5.92
C ASP A 241 -7.92 1.60 -4.87
N MET A 242 -7.22 1.57 -3.77
CA MET A 242 -7.36 2.52 -2.67
C MET A 242 -6.14 2.40 -1.73
N PRO A 243 -5.97 3.31 -0.77
CA PRO A 243 -4.91 3.23 0.24
C PRO A 243 -5.04 1.96 1.06
N ALA A 244 -4.72 0.87 0.44
CA ALA A 244 -4.41 -0.42 1.02
C ALA A 244 -5.42 -1.00 2.02
N GLN A 245 -5.02 -2.10 2.58
CA GLN A 245 -5.75 -2.81 3.62
C GLN A 245 -5.88 -2.01 4.93
N PHE A 246 -5.02 -1.02 5.13
CA PHE A 246 -5.08 -0.14 6.30
C PHE A 246 -6.39 0.65 6.44
N ASP A 247 -7.10 0.89 5.33
CA ASP A 247 -8.43 1.49 5.39
C ASP A 247 -9.48 0.56 6.00
N PHE A 248 -9.24 -0.75 5.98
CA PHE A 248 -10.17 -1.74 6.51
C PHE A 248 -9.85 -2.17 7.94
N TYR A 249 -8.58 -2.15 8.32
CA TYR A 249 -8.11 -2.78 9.56
C TYR A 249 -7.59 -1.80 10.59
N ASP A 250 -7.71 -0.51 10.33
CA ASP A 250 -7.18 0.55 11.20
C ASP A 250 -5.68 0.37 11.54
N GLY A 251 -4.92 -0.17 10.59
CA GLY A 251 -3.47 -0.25 10.55
C GLY A 251 -2.75 -0.86 11.70
#